data_32f0a670bb9de0c7699f50bc2aac5615
#
_entry.id   32f0a670bb9de0c7699f50bc2aac5615
#
_cell.length_a   1.000
_cell.length_b   1.000
_cell.length_c   1.000
_cell.angle_alpha   90.00
_cell.angle_beta   90.00
_cell.angle_gamma   90.00
#
_symmetry.space_group_name_H-M   'P 1'
#
loop_
_entity.id
_entity.type
_entity.pdbx_description
1 polymer ?
#
loop_
_entity_poly.entity_id
_entity_poly.type
_entity_poly.pdbx_seq_one_letter_code
_entity_poly.pdbx_strand_id
1 'polypeptide(L)'
;MNTFGLHTFAIAPVWDLARIEPQMDRLKELGIGLMEIPLLRPEEIDTKRTRGFANYYGVELIPSLGLPRALDVVERPDEALDFLQPAFKVCNEVGAEALGGVTYGTIGKTTGRAPTQKEIDGMCRFLERAAKSAKSRSLKLGIEPCNRYETHLINRGIDAARIIERVGADNIFIHLDTYHMHIEEESFASGFEAAAPYLGYVHVSEANRGVPGRGMLNWAACMKAIADIGYQGAITLESMNHVDVDIAGGLAVWRPVAEDPRDVIEVGLPFLREEARKAGLTLG
;
A
#
# COMPACT_ATOMS: atom_id res chain seq x y z
N MET A 1 -14.60 13.90 1.21
CA MET A 1 -13.35 14.13 1.98
C MET A 1 -12.62 12.80 2.02
N ASN A 2 -11.34 12.81 1.65
CA ASN A 2 -10.52 11.59 1.64
C ASN A 2 -9.84 11.42 2.99
N THR A 3 -9.85 10.21 3.56
CA THR A 3 -9.08 9.92 4.77
C THR A 3 -7.59 10.06 4.46
N PHE A 4 -6.88 10.87 5.25
CA PHE A 4 -5.44 11.06 5.08
C PHE A 4 -4.70 10.05 5.97
N GLY A 5 -3.86 9.24 5.35
CA GLY A 5 -3.14 8.17 6.02
C GLY A 5 -1.63 8.38 6.08
N LEU A 6 -1.00 7.61 6.97
CA LEU A 6 0.45 7.52 7.09
C LEU A 6 0.89 6.06 7.22
N HIS A 7 1.80 5.63 6.35
CA HIS A 7 2.47 4.34 6.49
C HIS A 7 3.50 4.38 7.61
N THR A 8 3.54 3.34 8.42
CA THR A 8 4.44 3.23 9.59
C THR A 8 5.91 3.50 9.27
N PHE A 9 6.39 3.15 8.07
CA PHE A 9 7.81 3.37 7.67
C PHE A 9 8.23 4.84 7.67
N ALA A 10 7.31 5.78 7.72
CA ALA A 10 7.64 7.19 7.98
C ALA A 10 8.18 7.42 9.40
N ILE A 11 7.87 6.54 10.37
CA ILE A 11 8.17 6.67 11.81
C ILE A 11 9.09 5.56 12.31
N ALA A 12 8.81 4.31 11.92
CA ALA A 12 9.47 3.13 12.46
C ALA A 12 9.55 2.01 11.41
N PRO A 13 10.55 1.11 11.48
CA PRO A 13 10.71 0.02 10.52
C PRO A 13 9.70 -1.12 10.69
N VAL A 14 8.98 -1.14 11.81
CA VAL A 14 7.94 -2.10 12.15
C VAL A 14 6.82 -1.38 12.89
N TRP A 15 5.66 -2.02 13.06
CA TRP A 15 4.60 -1.51 13.91
C TRP A 15 5.03 -1.47 15.38
N ASP A 16 5.42 -0.32 15.86
CA ASP A 16 5.94 -0.08 17.21
C ASP A 16 5.21 1.08 17.88
N LEU A 17 4.23 0.75 18.72
CA LEU A 17 3.42 1.76 19.43
C LEU A 17 4.26 2.65 20.34
N ALA A 18 5.39 2.17 20.88
CA ALA A 18 6.25 3.01 21.73
C ALA A 18 6.90 4.16 20.94
N ARG A 19 7.08 3.99 19.63
CA ARG A 19 7.59 5.03 18.73
C ARG A 19 6.48 5.87 18.11
N ILE A 20 5.30 5.29 17.88
CA ILE A 20 4.18 5.93 17.18
C ILE A 20 3.39 6.82 18.13
N GLU A 21 3.00 6.32 19.31
CA GLU A 21 2.15 7.03 20.28
C GLU A 21 2.65 8.44 20.61
N PRO A 22 3.97 8.70 20.84
CA PRO A 22 4.46 10.04 21.13
C PRO A 22 4.28 11.07 20.01
N GLN A 23 3.99 10.63 18.79
CA GLN A 23 3.81 11.50 17.62
C GLN A 23 2.33 11.74 17.28
N MET A 24 1.42 11.00 17.91
CA MET A 24 0.01 10.97 17.50
C MET A 24 -0.70 12.33 17.61
N ASP A 25 -0.44 13.11 18.64
CA ASP A 25 -1.04 14.44 18.76
C ASP A 25 -0.65 15.30 17.55
N ARG A 26 0.64 15.27 17.20
CA ARG A 26 1.13 16.00 16.03
C ARG A 26 0.56 15.46 14.71
N LEU A 27 0.46 14.16 14.55
CA LEU A 27 -0.14 13.53 13.36
C LEU A 27 -1.63 13.89 13.22
N LYS A 28 -2.37 13.94 14.34
CA LYS A 28 -3.78 14.39 14.34
C LYS A 28 -3.92 15.85 13.93
N GLU A 29 -3.05 16.76 14.40
CA GLU A 29 -3.00 18.16 13.94
C GLU A 29 -2.74 18.25 12.43
N LEU A 30 -1.91 17.36 11.90
CA LEU A 30 -1.63 17.26 10.47
C LEU A 30 -2.74 16.56 9.67
N GLY A 31 -3.82 16.12 10.33
CA GLY A 31 -5.00 15.54 9.70
C GLY A 31 -4.93 14.04 9.45
N ILE A 32 -4.01 13.31 10.11
CA ILE A 32 -3.93 11.85 9.93
C ILE A 32 -5.11 11.17 10.60
N GLY A 33 -5.90 10.48 9.78
CA GLY A 33 -7.06 9.67 10.17
C GLY A 33 -6.88 8.17 9.97
N LEU A 34 -5.76 7.75 9.32
CA LEU A 34 -5.47 6.35 9.06
C LEU A 34 -3.99 6.05 9.29
N MET A 35 -3.69 4.89 9.91
CA MET A 35 -2.34 4.37 10.05
C MET A 35 -2.21 3.03 9.32
N GLU A 36 -1.18 2.88 8.49
CA GLU A 36 -0.89 1.64 7.82
C GLU A 36 0.14 0.81 8.58
N ILE A 37 -0.18 -0.48 8.76
CA ILE A 37 0.62 -1.44 9.54
C ILE A 37 1.36 -2.37 8.60
N PRO A 38 2.70 -2.30 8.48
CA PRO A 38 3.48 -3.29 7.75
C PRO A 38 3.47 -4.64 8.50
N LEU A 39 2.82 -5.65 7.92
CA LEU A 39 2.76 -7.00 8.51
C LEU A 39 3.96 -7.86 8.09
N LEU A 40 5.15 -7.47 8.51
CA LEU A 40 6.36 -8.27 8.26
C LEU A 40 6.35 -9.57 9.07
N ARG A 41 5.88 -9.48 10.30
CA ARG A 41 5.75 -10.55 11.29
C ARG A 41 4.40 -10.42 11.99
N PRO A 42 3.31 -10.95 11.39
CA PRO A 42 1.95 -10.81 11.95
C PRO A 42 1.80 -11.31 13.38
N GLU A 43 2.58 -12.34 13.76
CA GLU A 43 2.59 -12.94 15.09
C GLU A 43 3.16 -12.04 16.19
N GLU A 44 3.93 -11.00 15.84
CA GLU A 44 4.51 -10.04 16.78
C GLU A 44 3.55 -8.88 17.09
N ILE A 45 2.42 -8.76 16.37
CA ILE A 45 1.46 -7.68 16.58
C ILE A 45 0.61 -7.94 17.83
N ASP A 46 0.73 -7.07 18.84
CA ASP A 46 -0.24 -7.02 19.95
C ASP A 46 -1.55 -6.40 19.44
N THR A 47 -2.42 -7.25 18.93
CA THR A 47 -3.68 -6.84 18.28
C THR A 47 -4.63 -6.12 19.25
N LYS A 48 -4.66 -6.53 20.52
CA LYS A 48 -5.50 -5.89 21.54
C LYS A 48 -5.04 -4.46 21.83
N ARG A 49 -3.73 -4.28 22.02
CA ARG A 49 -3.14 -2.95 22.26
C ARG A 49 -3.28 -2.08 21.03
N THR A 50 -3.05 -2.63 19.83
CA THR A 50 -3.20 -1.94 18.54
C THR A 50 -4.64 -1.46 18.33
N ARG A 51 -5.63 -2.31 18.59
CA ARG A 51 -7.04 -1.91 18.53
C ARG A 51 -7.40 -0.83 19.56
N GLY A 52 -6.87 -0.97 20.78
CA GLY A 52 -7.02 0.05 21.84
C GLY A 52 -6.44 1.41 21.42
N PHE A 53 -5.27 1.41 20.82
CA PHE A 53 -4.63 2.59 20.22
C PHE A 53 -5.52 3.25 19.15
N ALA A 54 -5.99 2.47 18.17
CA ALA A 54 -6.84 2.99 17.11
C ALA A 54 -8.13 3.64 17.64
N ASN A 55 -8.78 2.99 18.61
CA ASN A 55 -9.98 3.52 19.25
C ASN A 55 -9.71 4.80 20.06
N TYR A 56 -8.59 4.85 20.78
CA TYR A 56 -8.21 6.00 21.61
C TYR A 56 -7.93 7.25 20.76
N TYR A 57 -7.17 7.11 19.67
CA TYR A 57 -6.83 8.23 18.80
C TYR A 57 -7.88 8.50 17.70
N GLY A 58 -8.88 7.63 17.54
CA GLY A 58 -9.88 7.73 16.48
C GLY A 58 -9.25 7.67 15.10
N VAL A 59 -8.39 6.67 14.86
CA VAL A 59 -7.76 6.43 13.57
C VAL A 59 -8.18 5.06 13.02
N GLU A 60 -8.33 4.99 11.71
CA GLU A 60 -8.51 3.74 10.99
C GLU A 60 -7.16 3.01 10.88
N LEU A 61 -7.22 1.69 10.71
CA LEU A 61 -6.06 0.85 10.48
C LEU A 61 -6.20 0.09 9.17
N ILE A 62 -5.13 0.05 8.39
CA ILE A 62 -5.00 -0.84 7.24
C ILE A 62 -3.69 -1.62 7.35
N PRO A 63 -3.73 -2.94 7.61
CA PRO A 63 -2.55 -3.78 7.47
C PRO A 63 -2.19 -4.01 6.00
N SER A 64 -0.89 -4.08 5.73
CA SER A 64 -0.37 -4.39 4.39
C SER A 64 0.81 -5.35 4.47
N LEU A 65 1.03 -6.12 3.41
CA LEU A 65 2.19 -7.00 3.28
C LEU A 65 2.59 -7.22 1.82
N GLY A 66 3.85 -7.66 1.65
CA GLY A 66 4.30 -8.29 0.42
C GLY A 66 4.61 -9.77 0.66
N LEU A 67 4.24 -10.64 -0.27
CA LEU A 67 4.61 -12.05 -0.19
C LEU A 67 6.13 -12.20 -0.33
N PRO A 68 6.78 -12.95 0.57
CA PRO A 68 8.22 -13.15 0.51
C PRO A 68 8.61 -13.97 -0.74
N ARG A 69 9.81 -13.72 -1.27
CA ARG A 69 10.30 -14.31 -2.53
C ARG A 69 10.22 -15.84 -2.58
N ALA A 70 10.30 -16.50 -1.44
CA ALA A 70 10.22 -17.96 -1.34
C ALA A 70 8.82 -18.52 -1.58
N LEU A 71 7.76 -17.69 -1.48
CA LEU A 71 6.36 -18.12 -1.58
C LEU A 71 5.75 -17.73 -2.91
N ASP A 72 6.24 -18.34 -3.98
CA ASP A 72 5.70 -18.16 -5.33
C ASP A 72 4.27 -18.66 -5.43
N VAL A 73 3.34 -17.79 -5.80
CA VAL A 73 1.90 -18.08 -5.87
C VAL A 73 1.53 -19.08 -6.97
N VAL A 74 2.42 -19.29 -7.94
CA VAL A 74 2.22 -20.24 -9.05
C VAL A 74 2.77 -21.61 -8.69
N GLU A 75 3.95 -21.65 -8.09
CA GLU A 75 4.65 -22.91 -7.78
C GLU A 75 4.33 -23.45 -6.37
N ARG A 76 3.97 -22.54 -5.43
CA ARG A 76 3.68 -22.86 -4.02
C ARG A 76 2.38 -22.18 -3.53
N PRO A 77 1.25 -22.33 -4.24
CA PRO A 77 0.02 -21.58 -3.94
C PRO A 77 -0.58 -21.89 -2.57
N ASP A 78 -0.44 -23.10 -2.06
CA ASP A 78 -0.96 -23.48 -0.74
C ASP A 78 -0.19 -22.82 0.38
N GLU A 79 1.15 -22.83 0.30
CA GLU A 79 2.00 -22.19 1.30
C GLU A 79 1.86 -20.66 1.27
N ALA A 80 1.70 -20.07 0.08
CA ALA A 80 1.41 -18.64 -0.05
C ALA A 80 0.05 -18.28 0.57
N LEU A 81 -0.97 -19.14 0.41
CA LEU A 81 -2.28 -18.94 1.03
C LEU A 81 -2.21 -19.10 2.56
N ASP A 82 -1.46 -20.07 3.06
CA ASP A 82 -1.25 -20.29 4.49
C ASP A 82 -0.52 -19.10 5.13
N PHE A 83 0.44 -18.49 4.41
CA PHE A 83 1.12 -17.27 4.85
C PHE A 83 0.17 -16.07 5.04
N LEU A 84 -0.90 -15.98 4.26
CA LEU A 84 -1.89 -14.90 4.42
C LEU A 84 -2.81 -15.09 5.63
N GLN A 85 -2.97 -16.31 6.17
CA GLN A 85 -3.94 -16.56 7.25
C GLN A 85 -3.66 -15.79 8.54
N PRO A 86 -2.41 -15.71 9.06
CA PRO A 86 -2.07 -14.85 10.20
C PRO A 86 -2.37 -13.37 9.94
N ALA A 87 -2.09 -12.87 8.73
CA ALA A 87 -2.39 -11.49 8.37
C ALA A 87 -3.89 -11.20 8.39
N PHE A 88 -4.73 -12.07 7.82
CA PHE A 88 -6.19 -11.95 7.91
C PHE A 88 -6.69 -11.97 9.35
N LYS A 89 -6.09 -12.79 10.22
CA LYS A 89 -6.40 -12.80 11.64
C LYS A 89 -6.10 -11.45 12.29
N VAL A 90 -4.92 -10.90 12.05
CA VAL A 90 -4.54 -9.56 12.55
C VAL A 90 -5.55 -8.51 12.08
N CYS A 91 -5.89 -8.46 10.77
CA CYS A 91 -6.89 -7.53 10.25
C CYS A 91 -8.19 -7.55 11.07
N ASN A 92 -8.76 -8.73 11.31
CA ASN A 92 -9.99 -8.85 12.09
C ASN A 92 -9.81 -8.40 13.55
N GLU A 93 -8.72 -8.80 14.19
CA GLU A 93 -8.49 -8.50 15.61
C GLU A 93 -8.24 -7.01 15.86
N VAL A 94 -7.57 -6.33 14.94
CA VAL A 94 -7.38 -4.87 15.03
C VAL A 94 -8.59 -4.07 14.56
N GLY A 95 -9.55 -4.70 13.89
CA GLY A 95 -10.76 -4.07 13.37
C GLY A 95 -10.57 -3.42 12.00
N ALA A 96 -9.57 -3.85 11.22
CA ALA A 96 -9.38 -3.41 9.85
C ALA A 96 -10.36 -4.12 8.88
N GLU A 97 -10.75 -3.44 7.81
CA GLU A 97 -11.68 -3.96 6.79
C GLU A 97 -10.97 -4.57 5.58
N ALA A 98 -9.67 -4.37 5.46
CA ALA A 98 -8.89 -4.81 4.32
C ALA A 98 -7.47 -5.23 4.69
N LEU A 99 -6.87 -6.04 3.81
CA LEU A 99 -5.44 -6.29 3.74
C LEU A 99 -4.92 -5.71 2.42
N GLY A 100 -3.98 -4.76 2.49
CA GLY A 100 -3.33 -4.12 1.34
C GLY A 100 -2.02 -4.77 0.92
N GLY A 101 -1.37 -4.18 -0.10
CA GLY A 101 -0.02 -4.51 -0.53
C GLY A 101 0.08 -5.53 -1.66
N VAL A 102 1.24 -6.18 -1.78
CA VAL A 102 1.58 -7.11 -2.87
C VAL A 102 1.14 -8.53 -2.50
N THR A 103 -0.17 -8.77 -2.57
CA THR A 103 -0.79 -10.05 -2.15
C THR A 103 -0.93 -11.07 -3.27
N TYR A 104 -0.56 -10.72 -4.51
CA TYR A 104 -0.74 -11.54 -5.72
C TYR A 104 0.53 -12.20 -6.24
N GLY A 105 1.67 -11.81 -5.71
CA GLY A 105 2.98 -12.24 -6.18
C GLY A 105 4.07 -11.89 -5.18
N THR A 106 5.28 -12.23 -5.51
CA THR A 106 6.44 -12.03 -4.63
C THR A 106 7.26 -10.82 -5.06
N ILE A 107 7.61 -9.96 -4.11
CA ILE A 107 8.51 -8.82 -4.35
C ILE A 107 9.92 -9.34 -4.63
N GLY A 108 10.58 -8.74 -5.63
CA GLY A 108 11.94 -9.07 -6.04
C GLY A 108 12.06 -10.32 -6.92
N LYS A 109 10.93 -10.89 -7.40
CA LYS A 109 10.95 -11.95 -8.42
C LYS A 109 10.70 -11.37 -9.80
N THR A 110 11.74 -11.39 -10.64
CA THR A 110 11.67 -11.04 -12.06
C THR A 110 12.24 -12.17 -12.91
N THR A 111 11.71 -12.37 -14.12
CA THR A 111 12.11 -13.46 -15.02
C THR A 111 12.87 -12.99 -16.24
N GLY A 112 13.02 -11.67 -16.43
CA GLY A 112 13.63 -11.07 -17.62
C GLY A 112 12.76 -11.17 -18.89
N ARG A 113 11.49 -11.56 -18.75
CA ARG A 113 10.49 -11.65 -19.83
C ARG A 113 9.10 -11.31 -19.32
N ALA A 114 8.17 -11.05 -20.22
CA ALA A 114 6.77 -10.85 -19.90
C ALA A 114 6.18 -12.07 -19.17
N PRO A 115 5.12 -11.89 -18.35
CA PRO A 115 4.43 -12.99 -17.70
C PRO A 115 3.95 -14.02 -18.71
N THR A 116 4.18 -15.28 -18.44
CA THR A 116 3.64 -16.37 -19.23
C THR A 116 2.16 -16.60 -18.91
N GLN A 117 1.43 -17.24 -19.84
CA GLN A 117 0.02 -17.60 -19.59
C GLN A 117 -0.13 -18.50 -18.35
N LYS A 118 0.83 -19.42 -18.11
CA LYS A 118 0.86 -20.27 -16.91
C LYS A 118 0.96 -19.43 -15.63
N GLU A 119 1.77 -18.38 -15.61
CA GLU A 119 1.91 -17.47 -14.46
C GLU A 119 0.64 -16.67 -14.22
N ILE A 120 0.05 -16.09 -15.27
CA ILE A 120 -1.23 -15.37 -15.18
C ILE A 120 -2.34 -16.30 -14.67
N ASP A 121 -2.47 -17.50 -15.21
CA ASP A 121 -3.49 -18.47 -14.80
C ASP A 121 -3.29 -18.94 -13.36
N GLY A 122 -2.04 -19.16 -12.96
CA GLY A 122 -1.67 -19.54 -11.59
C GLY A 122 -2.01 -18.45 -10.58
N MET A 123 -1.61 -17.22 -10.89
CA MET A 123 -1.91 -16.03 -10.09
C MET A 123 -3.42 -15.80 -9.93
N CYS A 124 -4.20 -15.90 -11.01
CA CYS A 124 -5.65 -15.73 -10.94
C CYS A 124 -6.30 -16.79 -10.04
N ARG A 125 -5.92 -18.07 -10.17
CA ARG A 125 -6.42 -19.14 -9.29
C ARG A 125 -6.03 -18.93 -7.82
N PHE A 126 -4.82 -18.43 -7.58
CA PHE A 126 -4.40 -18.07 -6.22
C PHE A 126 -5.24 -16.93 -5.65
N LEU A 127 -5.42 -15.84 -6.42
CA LEU A 127 -6.23 -14.67 -6.00
C LEU A 127 -7.69 -15.04 -5.74
N GLU A 128 -8.29 -15.92 -6.54
CA GLU A 128 -9.65 -16.43 -6.30
C GLU A 128 -9.75 -17.10 -4.91
N ARG A 129 -8.77 -17.95 -4.55
CA ARG A 129 -8.72 -18.62 -3.25
C ARG A 129 -8.45 -17.64 -2.12
N ALA A 130 -7.51 -16.71 -2.30
CA ALA A 130 -7.16 -15.71 -1.31
C ALA A 130 -8.34 -14.75 -1.04
N ALA A 131 -9.01 -14.28 -2.10
CA ALA A 131 -10.21 -13.45 -1.99
C ALA A 131 -11.35 -14.17 -1.26
N LYS A 132 -11.59 -15.46 -1.58
CA LYS A 132 -12.58 -16.28 -0.87
C LYS A 132 -12.24 -16.41 0.62
N SER A 133 -10.96 -16.62 0.96
CA SER A 133 -10.50 -16.70 2.35
C SER A 133 -10.68 -15.36 3.09
N ALA A 134 -10.33 -14.23 2.46
CA ALA A 134 -10.57 -12.89 2.99
C ALA A 134 -12.06 -12.61 3.18
N LYS A 135 -12.89 -12.92 2.17
CA LYS A 135 -14.36 -12.71 2.21
C LYS A 135 -15.04 -13.47 3.34
N SER A 136 -14.58 -14.69 3.64
CA SER A 136 -15.10 -15.47 4.77
C SER A 136 -14.89 -14.80 6.13
N ARG A 137 -14.03 -13.79 6.18
CA ARG A 137 -13.71 -12.96 7.34
C ARG A 137 -14.21 -11.52 7.20
N SER A 138 -15.06 -11.24 6.21
CA SER A 138 -15.55 -9.90 5.86
C SER A 138 -14.45 -8.92 5.47
N LEU A 139 -13.33 -9.41 4.93
CA LEU A 139 -12.21 -8.61 4.52
C LEU A 139 -12.17 -8.40 3.00
N LYS A 140 -11.71 -7.23 2.59
CA LYS A 140 -11.27 -6.93 1.23
C LYS A 140 -9.79 -7.27 1.06
N LEU A 141 -9.37 -7.59 -0.16
CA LEU A 141 -7.98 -7.93 -0.51
C LEU A 141 -7.45 -6.94 -1.53
N GLY A 142 -6.42 -6.18 -1.16
CA GLY A 142 -5.74 -5.26 -2.05
C GLY A 142 -4.69 -5.97 -2.90
N ILE A 143 -4.54 -5.53 -4.15
CA ILE A 143 -3.43 -5.89 -5.03
C ILE A 143 -2.73 -4.62 -5.48
N GLU A 144 -1.44 -4.54 -5.23
CA GLU A 144 -0.63 -3.36 -5.52
C GLU A 144 0.27 -3.61 -6.73
N PRO A 145 -0.02 -3.01 -7.91
CA PRO A 145 0.90 -3.03 -9.03
C PRO A 145 2.25 -2.41 -8.65
N CYS A 146 3.31 -3.19 -8.75
CA CYS A 146 4.65 -2.72 -8.46
C CYS A 146 5.47 -2.52 -9.73
N ASN A 147 6.51 -1.69 -9.66
CA ASN A 147 7.39 -1.42 -10.79
C ASN A 147 8.13 -2.67 -11.29
N ARG A 148 8.65 -2.59 -12.51
CA ARG A 148 9.34 -3.67 -13.23
C ARG A 148 10.58 -4.23 -12.56
N TYR A 149 11.15 -3.51 -11.59
CA TYR A 149 12.33 -3.96 -10.84
C TYR A 149 11.95 -4.87 -9.68
N GLU A 150 10.70 -4.78 -9.22
CA GLU A 150 10.18 -5.54 -8.08
C GLU A 150 9.35 -6.75 -8.51
N THR A 151 8.61 -6.65 -9.62
CA THR A 151 7.83 -7.77 -10.16
C THR A 151 7.69 -7.68 -11.68
N HIS A 152 7.45 -8.82 -12.33
CA HIS A 152 7.10 -8.87 -13.75
C HIS A 152 5.62 -9.21 -13.98
N LEU A 153 4.81 -9.38 -12.92
CA LEU A 153 3.43 -9.90 -13.04
C LEU A 153 2.40 -8.80 -13.29
N ILE A 154 2.32 -7.79 -12.41
CA ILE A 154 1.36 -6.69 -12.53
C ILE A 154 2.13 -5.39 -12.26
N ASN A 155 2.21 -4.53 -13.26
CA ASN A 155 2.98 -3.29 -13.15
C ASN A 155 2.10 -2.03 -13.23
N ARG A 156 0.93 -2.08 -13.89
CA ARG A 156 0.09 -0.91 -14.15
C ARG A 156 -1.33 -1.11 -13.62
N GLY A 157 -2.04 -0.01 -13.40
CA GLY A 157 -3.46 -0.03 -13.02
C GLY A 157 -4.34 -0.83 -13.99
N ILE A 158 -4.13 -0.68 -15.31
CA ILE A 158 -4.88 -1.44 -16.31
C ILE A 158 -4.61 -2.95 -16.23
N ASP A 159 -3.40 -3.37 -15.89
CA ASP A 159 -3.06 -4.77 -15.76
C ASP A 159 -3.77 -5.37 -14.53
N ALA A 160 -3.79 -4.64 -13.41
CA ALA A 160 -4.53 -5.03 -12.21
C ALA A 160 -6.04 -5.12 -12.47
N ALA A 161 -6.64 -4.13 -13.16
CA ALA A 161 -8.05 -4.15 -13.50
C ALA A 161 -8.44 -5.40 -14.29
N ARG A 162 -7.65 -5.76 -15.32
CA ARG A 162 -7.85 -6.98 -16.13
C ARG A 162 -7.74 -8.27 -15.29
N ILE A 163 -6.84 -8.29 -14.31
CA ILE A 163 -6.73 -9.45 -13.40
C ILE A 163 -7.97 -9.55 -12.51
N ILE A 164 -8.45 -8.45 -11.93
CA ILE A 164 -9.67 -8.45 -11.10
C ILE A 164 -10.88 -8.91 -11.92
N GLU A 165 -11.06 -8.39 -13.13
CA GLU A 165 -12.14 -8.81 -14.05
C GLU A 165 -12.08 -10.32 -14.32
N ARG A 166 -10.89 -10.83 -14.55
CA ARG A 166 -10.68 -12.25 -14.82
C ARG A 166 -10.93 -13.14 -13.61
N VAL A 167 -10.52 -12.72 -12.41
CA VAL A 167 -10.78 -13.43 -11.15
C VAL A 167 -12.26 -13.41 -10.79
N GLY A 168 -12.96 -12.30 -11.04
CA GLY A 168 -14.40 -12.14 -10.82
C GLY A 168 -14.80 -12.09 -9.34
N ALA A 169 -13.85 -11.86 -8.41
CA ALA A 169 -14.16 -11.69 -6.99
C ALA A 169 -14.52 -10.22 -6.69
N ASP A 170 -15.61 -10.03 -5.94
CA ASP A 170 -16.16 -8.70 -5.61
C ASP A 170 -15.49 -7.99 -4.43
N ASN A 171 -14.53 -8.65 -3.78
CA ASN A 171 -13.80 -8.14 -2.63
C ASN A 171 -12.30 -7.92 -2.89
N ILE A 172 -11.88 -7.89 -4.17
CA ILE A 172 -10.52 -7.45 -4.54
C ILE A 172 -10.57 -5.99 -4.97
N PHE A 173 -9.60 -5.20 -4.54
CA PHE A 173 -9.43 -3.81 -4.96
C PHE A 173 -8.00 -3.53 -5.41
N ILE A 174 -7.83 -2.48 -6.22
CA ILE A 174 -6.51 -1.98 -6.63
C ILE A 174 -5.98 -1.03 -5.57
N HIS A 175 -4.74 -1.23 -5.19
CA HIS A 175 -3.94 -0.34 -4.37
C HIS A 175 -2.88 0.29 -5.30
N LEU A 176 -2.99 1.58 -5.63
CA LEU A 176 -2.00 2.27 -6.46
C LEU A 176 -0.99 3.03 -5.60
N ASP A 177 0.28 3.00 -6.01
CA ASP A 177 1.34 3.83 -5.44
C ASP A 177 1.97 4.71 -6.53
N THR A 178 2.02 6.01 -6.26
CA THR A 178 2.57 7.01 -7.19
C THR A 178 4.05 6.80 -7.53
N TYR A 179 4.83 6.19 -6.65
CA TYR A 179 6.21 5.78 -6.95
C TYR A 179 6.26 4.72 -8.05
N HIS A 180 5.43 3.68 -7.96
CA HIS A 180 5.36 2.65 -8.97
C HIS A 180 4.78 3.19 -10.28
N MET A 181 3.72 3.99 -10.19
CA MET A 181 3.09 4.65 -11.36
C MET A 181 4.07 5.56 -12.10
N HIS A 182 4.93 6.30 -11.39
CA HIS A 182 5.94 7.17 -12.02
C HIS A 182 6.90 6.42 -12.94
N ILE A 183 7.15 5.15 -12.66
CA ILE A 183 8.05 4.30 -13.45
C ILE A 183 7.28 3.61 -14.59
N GLU A 184 6.03 3.21 -14.37
CA GLU A 184 5.31 2.27 -15.24
C GLU A 184 4.23 2.90 -16.10
N GLU A 185 3.55 3.94 -15.63
CA GLU A 185 2.42 4.53 -16.34
C GLU A 185 2.87 5.62 -17.32
N GLU A 186 2.14 5.79 -18.41
CA GLU A 186 2.38 6.90 -19.35
C GLU A 186 2.06 8.27 -18.71
N SER A 187 1.07 8.29 -17.82
CA SER A 187 0.70 9.46 -17.01
C SER A 187 -0.08 9.01 -15.77
N PHE A 188 -0.14 9.84 -14.73
CA PHE A 188 -1.02 9.60 -13.59
C PHE A 188 -2.49 9.52 -14.01
N ALA A 189 -2.93 10.37 -14.95
CA ALA A 189 -4.30 10.36 -15.44
C ALA A 189 -4.68 9.00 -16.03
N SER A 190 -3.89 8.48 -16.98
CA SER A 190 -4.18 7.17 -17.60
C SER A 190 -4.18 6.00 -16.60
N GLY A 191 -3.24 6.01 -15.63
CA GLY A 191 -3.16 4.96 -14.63
C GLY A 191 -4.36 4.99 -13.66
N PHE A 192 -4.72 6.16 -13.13
CA PHE A 192 -5.88 6.31 -12.25
C PHE A 192 -7.20 6.04 -12.97
N GLU A 193 -7.40 6.54 -14.20
CA GLU A 193 -8.59 6.26 -15.01
C GLU A 193 -8.77 4.75 -15.24
N ALA A 194 -7.70 4.05 -15.61
CA ALA A 194 -7.76 2.61 -15.85
C ALA A 194 -8.06 1.80 -14.58
N ALA A 195 -7.61 2.26 -13.42
CA ALA A 195 -7.83 1.60 -12.13
C ALA A 195 -9.17 1.99 -11.48
N ALA A 196 -9.78 3.11 -11.87
CA ALA A 196 -10.92 3.73 -11.18
C ALA A 196 -12.07 2.78 -10.82
N PRO A 197 -12.50 1.81 -11.67
CA PRO A 197 -13.58 0.89 -11.32
C PRO A 197 -13.30 0.01 -10.08
N TYR A 198 -12.03 -0.22 -9.76
CA TYR A 198 -11.58 -1.12 -8.70
C TYR A 198 -10.67 -0.45 -7.69
N LEU A 199 -10.41 0.86 -7.81
CA LEU A 199 -9.48 1.58 -6.96
C LEU A 199 -10.02 1.71 -5.53
N GLY A 200 -9.34 1.10 -4.57
CA GLY A 200 -9.75 1.11 -3.16
C GLY A 200 -8.73 1.78 -2.23
N TYR A 201 -7.48 1.93 -2.64
CA TYR A 201 -6.44 2.51 -1.81
C TYR A 201 -5.36 3.20 -2.64
N VAL A 202 -4.80 4.31 -2.13
CA VAL A 202 -3.77 5.07 -2.83
C VAL A 202 -2.62 5.40 -1.89
N HIS A 203 -1.41 4.97 -2.27
CA HIS A 203 -0.17 5.49 -1.72
C HIS A 203 0.30 6.71 -2.52
N VAL A 204 0.62 7.77 -1.79
CA VAL A 204 1.32 8.95 -2.31
C VAL A 204 2.75 8.91 -1.80
N SER A 205 3.67 8.53 -2.69
CA SER A 205 5.08 8.32 -2.41
C SER A 205 5.93 9.11 -3.40
N GLU A 206 6.96 9.81 -2.93
CA GLU A 206 7.86 10.56 -3.81
C GLU A 206 8.67 9.61 -4.71
N ALA A 207 9.13 10.10 -5.86
CA ALA A 207 9.92 9.32 -6.81
C ALA A 207 11.19 8.69 -6.21
N ASN A 208 11.72 9.26 -5.14
CA ASN A 208 12.88 8.75 -4.39
C ASN A 208 12.50 8.14 -3.03
N ARG A 209 11.19 7.87 -2.79
CA ARG A 209 10.66 7.33 -1.53
C ARG A 209 10.90 8.22 -0.29
N GLY A 210 11.31 9.48 -0.49
CA GLY A 210 11.68 10.43 0.56
C GLY A 210 10.59 11.44 0.91
N VAL A 211 11.00 12.70 1.10
CA VAL A 211 10.12 13.80 1.48
C VAL A 211 9.28 14.26 0.27
N PRO A 212 7.96 14.18 0.30
CA PRO A 212 7.11 14.71 -0.76
C PRO A 212 7.44 16.17 -1.11
N GLY A 213 7.57 16.45 -2.41
CA GLY A 213 7.93 17.77 -2.93
C GLY A 213 9.43 18.07 -2.99
N ARG A 214 10.26 17.15 -2.49
CA ARG A 214 11.74 17.25 -2.62
C ARG A 214 12.30 16.24 -3.64
N GLY A 215 11.47 15.71 -4.50
CA GLY A 215 11.86 14.80 -5.57
C GLY A 215 11.44 15.31 -6.94
N MET A 216 11.20 14.40 -7.86
CA MET A 216 10.92 14.72 -9.26
C MET A 216 9.47 14.46 -9.68
N LEU A 217 8.61 14.06 -8.75
CA LEU A 217 7.24 13.68 -9.03
C LEU A 217 6.40 14.93 -9.32
N ASN A 218 5.57 14.87 -10.39
CA ASN A 218 4.64 15.97 -10.71
C ASN A 218 3.38 15.87 -9.84
N TRP A 219 3.44 16.41 -8.64
CA TRP A 219 2.37 16.35 -7.65
C TRP A 219 1.08 17.02 -8.09
N ALA A 220 1.16 18.14 -8.84
CA ALA A 220 -0.03 18.80 -9.37
C ALA A 220 -0.78 17.88 -10.34
N ALA A 221 -0.08 17.19 -11.25
CA ALA A 221 -0.68 16.24 -12.17
C ALA A 221 -1.23 15.01 -11.42
N CYS A 222 -0.54 14.52 -10.39
CA CYS A 222 -0.95 13.41 -9.57
C CYS A 222 -2.27 13.71 -8.82
N MET A 223 -2.30 14.78 -8.03
CA MET A 223 -3.50 15.14 -7.25
C MET A 223 -4.68 15.49 -8.15
N LYS A 224 -4.42 16.15 -9.30
CA LYS A 224 -5.47 16.38 -10.28
C LYS A 224 -6.07 15.08 -10.82
N ALA A 225 -5.25 14.10 -11.15
CA ALA A 225 -5.72 12.80 -11.67
C ALA A 225 -6.60 12.07 -10.64
N ILE A 226 -6.22 12.09 -9.35
CA ILE A 226 -7.04 11.55 -8.27
C ILE A 226 -8.39 12.27 -8.15
N ALA A 227 -8.39 13.61 -8.28
CA ALA A 227 -9.61 14.42 -8.22
C ALA A 227 -10.52 14.16 -9.43
N ASP A 228 -9.95 14.08 -10.64
CA ASP A 228 -10.70 13.92 -11.89
C ASP A 228 -11.51 12.61 -11.94
N ILE A 229 -11.00 11.53 -11.35
CA ILE A 229 -11.75 10.26 -11.24
C ILE A 229 -12.77 10.25 -10.07
N GLY A 230 -12.86 11.33 -9.30
CA GLY A 230 -13.78 11.44 -8.17
C GLY A 230 -13.47 10.47 -7.02
N TYR A 231 -12.20 10.09 -6.81
CA TYR A 231 -11.80 9.15 -5.76
C TYR A 231 -12.14 9.64 -4.35
N GLN A 232 -12.78 8.77 -3.54
CA GLN A 232 -13.24 9.11 -2.19
C GLN A 232 -12.58 8.26 -1.09
N GLY A 233 -11.70 7.34 -1.45
CA GLY A 233 -11.01 6.46 -0.49
C GLY A 233 -9.84 7.13 0.21
N ALA A 234 -9.09 6.35 0.97
CA ALA A 234 -7.92 6.82 1.70
C ALA A 234 -6.73 7.12 0.77
N ILE A 235 -6.01 8.20 1.10
CA ILE A 235 -4.76 8.62 0.46
C ILE A 235 -3.69 8.65 1.54
N THR A 236 -2.71 7.75 1.45
CA THR A 236 -1.73 7.51 2.50
C THR A 236 -0.32 7.86 2.04
N LEU A 237 0.38 8.68 2.83
CA LEU A 237 1.80 8.90 2.59
C LEU A 237 2.59 7.63 2.90
N GLU A 238 3.28 7.11 1.88
CA GLU A 238 4.33 6.11 2.06
C GLU A 238 5.70 6.71 1.83
N SER A 239 6.62 6.50 2.76
CA SER A 239 8.03 6.88 2.63
C SER A 239 8.89 5.78 3.23
N MET A 240 10.00 5.47 2.57
CA MET A 240 10.97 4.47 3.05
C MET A 240 12.00 5.08 4.00
N ASN A 241 11.53 5.93 4.91
CA ASN A 241 12.36 6.66 5.88
C ASN A 241 12.96 5.72 6.94
N HIS A 242 12.17 4.73 7.36
CA HIS A 242 12.59 3.66 8.27
C HIS A 242 12.17 2.32 7.67
N VAL A 243 13.13 1.49 7.28
CA VAL A 243 12.87 0.18 6.67
C VAL A 243 13.59 -0.90 7.46
N ASP A 244 12.90 -2.01 7.70
CA ASP A 244 13.48 -3.18 8.34
C ASP A 244 14.56 -3.78 7.43
N VAL A 245 15.69 -4.20 8.04
CA VAL A 245 16.85 -4.71 7.31
C VAL A 245 16.51 -5.97 6.49
N ASP A 246 15.55 -6.77 6.95
CA ASP A 246 15.17 -8.02 6.28
C ASP A 246 14.47 -7.77 4.92
N ILE A 247 13.85 -6.60 4.74
CA ILE A 247 13.16 -6.23 3.50
C ILE A 247 13.88 -5.15 2.69
N ALA A 248 14.86 -4.46 3.28
CA ALA A 248 15.58 -3.35 2.64
C ALA A 248 16.20 -3.74 1.29
N GLY A 249 16.71 -4.96 1.17
CA GLY A 249 17.28 -5.49 -0.07
C GLY A 249 16.25 -5.67 -1.18
N GLY A 250 15.03 -6.14 -0.83
CA GLY A 250 13.92 -6.31 -1.77
C GLY A 250 13.35 -4.99 -2.27
N LEU A 251 13.37 -3.96 -1.41
CA LEU A 251 12.89 -2.61 -1.71
C LEU A 251 13.99 -1.68 -2.27
N ALA A 252 15.23 -2.18 -2.40
CA ALA A 252 16.40 -1.41 -2.84
C ALA A 252 16.66 -0.14 -2.01
N VAL A 253 16.45 -0.20 -0.70
CA VAL A 253 16.62 0.91 0.25
C VAL A 253 17.84 0.65 1.14
N TRP A 254 18.99 1.15 0.75
CA TRP A 254 20.26 1.00 1.48
C TRP A 254 20.95 2.33 1.79
N ARG A 255 20.26 3.44 1.66
CA ARG A 255 20.69 4.77 2.08
C ARG A 255 19.51 5.56 2.64
N PRO A 256 19.76 6.55 3.50
CA PRO A 256 18.69 7.45 3.94
C PRO A 256 17.99 8.12 2.74
N VAL A 257 16.66 8.20 2.79
CA VAL A 257 15.83 8.84 1.76
C VAL A 257 15.52 10.31 2.10
N ALA A 258 15.82 10.74 3.32
CA ALA A 258 15.71 12.12 3.80
C ALA A 258 16.98 12.48 4.62
N GLU A 259 17.44 13.74 4.54
CA GLU A 259 18.55 14.24 5.37
C GLU A 259 18.13 14.34 6.85
N ASP A 260 16.93 14.90 7.09
CA ASP A 260 16.26 14.86 8.40
C ASP A 260 15.04 13.97 8.29
N PRO A 261 15.00 12.83 9.00
CA PRO A 261 13.86 11.92 9.00
C PRO A 261 12.52 12.57 9.35
N ARG A 262 12.55 13.64 10.18
CA ARG A 262 11.34 14.37 10.60
C ARG A 262 10.69 15.13 9.45
N ASP A 263 11.43 15.49 8.41
CA ASP A 263 10.92 16.24 7.27
C ASP A 263 9.87 15.47 6.47
N VAL A 264 9.87 14.14 6.52
CA VAL A 264 8.81 13.32 5.90
C VAL A 264 7.42 13.70 6.48
N ILE A 265 7.37 13.93 7.79
CA ILE A 265 6.15 14.31 8.50
C ILE A 265 5.95 15.82 8.47
N GLU A 266 6.95 16.59 8.93
CA GLU A 266 6.78 18.01 9.18
C GLU A 266 6.73 18.88 7.91
N VAL A 267 7.31 18.38 6.81
CA VAL A 267 7.30 19.05 5.50
C VAL A 267 6.40 18.32 4.52
N GLY A 268 6.51 16.99 4.45
CA GLY A 268 5.83 16.18 3.46
C GLY A 268 4.30 16.16 3.61
N LEU A 269 3.77 15.97 4.84
CA LEU A 269 2.31 15.95 5.05
C LEU A 269 1.66 17.32 4.75
N PRO A 270 2.16 18.47 5.25
CA PRO A 270 1.62 19.77 4.86
C PRO A 270 1.70 20.04 3.36
N PHE A 271 2.79 19.65 2.70
CA PHE A 271 2.94 19.77 1.26
C PHE A 271 1.85 19.00 0.51
N LEU A 272 1.63 17.72 0.85
CA LEU A 272 0.61 16.89 0.21
C LEU A 272 -0.80 17.44 0.41
N ARG A 273 -1.13 17.93 1.60
CA ARG A 273 -2.42 18.59 1.87
C ARG A 273 -2.64 19.83 1.01
N GLU A 274 -1.60 20.62 0.82
CA GLU A 274 -1.69 21.83 -0.01
C GLU A 274 -1.85 21.46 -1.50
N GLU A 275 -1.11 20.49 -2.02
CA GLU A 275 -1.26 20.01 -3.39
C GLU A 275 -2.66 19.39 -3.64
N ALA A 276 -3.15 18.60 -2.69
CA ALA A 276 -4.52 18.06 -2.72
C ALA A 276 -5.57 19.18 -2.74
N ARG A 277 -5.42 20.20 -1.87
CA ARG A 277 -6.32 21.36 -1.82
C ARG A 277 -6.35 22.12 -3.14
N LYS A 278 -5.20 22.35 -3.80
CA LYS A 278 -5.10 22.98 -5.13
C LYS A 278 -5.85 22.18 -6.20
N ALA A 279 -5.89 20.86 -6.08
CA ALA A 279 -6.62 19.98 -6.99
C ALA A 279 -8.12 19.82 -6.64
N GLY A 280 -8.59 20.45 -5.56
CA GLY A 280 -9.98 20.35 -5.12
C GLY A 280 -10.27 19.14 -4.23
N LEU A 281 -9.24 18.42 -3.77
CA LEU A 281 -9.34 17.35 -2.77
C LEU A 281 -9.24 17.93 -1.35
N THR A 282 -9.88 17.25 -0.40
CA THR A 282 -9.74 17.56 1.03
C THR A 282 -9.23 16.31 1.74
N LEU A 283 -8.03 16.40 2.33
CA LEU A 283 -7.40 15.36 3.16
C LEU A 283 -7.62 15.65 4.64
N GLY A 284 -8.18 14.66 5.38
CA GLY A 284 -8.43 14.79 6.83
C GLY A 284 -9.00 13.55 7.48
#